data_3da7467f7fa509c7553e373bad71efec
#
_entry.id   3da7467f7fa509c7553e373bad71efec
#
_cell.length_a   1.000
_cell.length_b   1.000
_cell.length_c   1.000
_cell.angle_alpha   90.00
_cell.angle_beta   90.00
_cell.angle_gamma   90.00
#
_symmetry.space_group_name_H-M   'P 1'
#
loop_
_entity.id
_entity.type
_entity.pdbx_description
1 polymer ?
#
loop_
_entity_poly.entity_id
_entity_poly.type
_entity_poly.pdbx_seq_one_letter_code
_entity_poly.pdbx_strand_id
1 'polypeptide(L)'
;MKPQILLIYTGGTIGMIKDPLTAFLQAFDFDSLLEKIPELHLLDCTIDSISFKTPIDSSNIKLSHWIEIATIIEGNYATYDGFVVLHGSDTMSYSASALSFMLENLSKPVIFTGSQLPIGDLRTDAKENLITAIQIAALQNNKKALIKEVGLYFEYKLY
;
A
#
# COMPACT_ATOMS: atom_id res chain seq x y z
N MET A 1 -13.92 -16.60 -8.15
CA MET A 1 -13.26 -16.24 -6.90
C MET A 1 -12.99 -14.75 -6.96
N LYS A 2 -13.08 -14.07 -5.83
CA LYS A 2 -12.70 -12.66 -5.72
C LYS A 2 -11.17 -12.53 -5.80
N PRO A 3 -10.62 -11.43 -6.35
CA PRO A 3 -9.19 -11.16 -6.31
C PRO A 3 -8.65 -11.13 -4.86
N GLN A 4 -7.44 -11.63 -4.67
CA GLN A 4 -6.73 -11.59 -3.39
C GLN A 4 -5.65 -10.51 -3.46
N ILE A 5 -5.73 -9.52 -2.60
CA ILE A 5 -4.81 -8.37 -2.58
C ILE A 5 -3.98 -8.40 -1.29
N LEU A 6 -2.66 -8.27 -1.45
CA LEU A 6 -1.76 -8.11 -0.32
C LEU A 6 -1.41 -6.64 -0.12
N LEU A 7 -1.73 -6.12 1.06
CA LEU A 7 -1.24 -4.81 1.51
C LEU A 7 0.14 -4.99 2.17
N ILE A 8 1.10 -4.17 1.77
CA ILE A 8 2.45 -4.14 2.34
C ILE A 8 2.62 -2.77 3.00
N TYR A 9 2.57 -2.73 4.33
CA TYR A 9 2.77 -1.50 5.08
C TYR A 9 4.24 -1.30 5.42
N THR A 10 4.88 -0.32 4.79
CA THR A 10 6.28 0.01 5.04
C THR A 10 6.46 1.10 6.09
N GLY A 11 5.43 1.88 6.35
CA GLY A 11 5.44 3.06 7.22
C GLY A 11 4.71 4.24 6.58
N GLY A 12 5.07 5.44 7.02
CA GLY A 12 4.45 6.67 6.55
C GLY A 12 3.18 7.05 7.30
N THR A 13 2.72 8.26 7.05
CA THR A 13 1.61 8.93 7.76
C THR A 13 0.30 8.15 7.70
N ILE A 14 0.06 7.42 6.63
CA ILE A 14 -1.18 6.67 6.41
C ILE A 14 -1.49 5.68 7.55
N GLY A 15 -0.47 5.03 8.12
CA GLY A 15 -0.61 4.06 9.21
C GLY A 15 -0.31 4.65 10.59
N MET A 16 -0.32 5.96 10.74
CA MET A 16 -0.08 6.63 12.01
C MET A 16 -1.39 7.10 12.64
N ILE A 17 -1.39 7.17 13.97
CA ILE A 17 -2.46 7.80 14.75
C ILE A 17 -1.85 8.87 15.65
N LYS A 18 -2.65 9.88 15.98
CA LYS A 18 -2.27 10.88 16.97
C LYS A 18 -2.47 10.30 18.37
N ASP A 19 -1.41 10.33 19.16
CA ASP A 19 -1.52 10.04 20.60
C ASP A 19 -2.44 11.09 21.25
N PRO A 20 -3.49 10.67 21.98
CA PRO A 20 -4.46 11.61 22.56
C PRO A 20 -3.89 12.57 23.60
N LEU A 21 -2.76 12.20 24.24
CA LEU A 21 -2.15 12.99 25.32
C LEU A 21 -1.06 13.91 24.80
N THR A 22 -0.26 13.45 23.84
CA THR A 22 0.92 14.20 23.37
C THR A 22 0.70 14.85 22.01
N ALA A 23 -0.35 14.47 21.28
CA ALA A 23 -0.63 14.83 19.89
C ALA A 23 0.47 14.42 18.88
N PHE A 24 1.49 13.69 19.33
CA PHE A 24 2.50 13.14 18.41
C PHE A 24 1.96 11.98 17.61
N LEU A 25 2.42 11.85 16.36
CA LEU A 25 2.12 10.73 15.50
C LEU A 25 2.88 9.49 15.97
N GLN A 26 2.17 8.39 16.15
CA GLN A 26 2.72 7.08 16.50
C GLN A 26 2.33 6.07 15.44
N ALA A 27 3.26 5.17 15.11
CA ALA A 27 2.94 4.02 14.28
C ALA A 27 1.91 3.14 15.02
N PHE A 28 0.88 2.74 14.29
CA PHE A 28 -0.19 1.93 14.82
C PHE A 28 -0.11 0.51 14.23
N ASP A 29 -0.71 -0.46 14.95
CA ASP A 29 -0.91 -1.79 14.40
C ASP A 29 -1.83 -1.70 13.18
N PHE A 30 -1.26 -2.02 12.01
CA PHE A 30 -1.95 -1.81 10.75
C PHE A 30 -3.19 -2.70 10.59
N ASP A 31 -3.17 -3.90 11.15
CA ASP A 31 -4.33 -4.80 11.10
C ASP A 31 -5.50 -4.22 11.88
N SER A 32 -5.24 -3.68 13.08
CA SER A 32 -6.25 -2.95 13.87
C SER A 32 -6.74 -1.67 13.17
N LEU A 33 -5.91 -1.07 12.31
CA LEU A 33 -6.30 0.07 11.50
C LEU A 33 -7.29 -0.31 10.39
N LEU A 34 -7.04 -1.43 9.71
CA LEU A 34 -7.95 -1.93 8.67
C LEU A 34 -9.35 -2.20 9.20
N GLU A 35 -9.46 -2.71 10.44
CA GLU A 35 -10.75 -2.93 11.11
C GLU A 35 -11.56 -1.63 11.29
N LYS A 36 -10.89 -0.48 11.34
CA LYS A 36 -11.54 0.83 11.50
C LYS A 36 -12.01 1.46 10.18
N ILE A 37 -11.80 0.78 9.06
CA ILE A 37 -12.22 1.24 7.74
C ILE A 37 -13.30 0.29 7.20
N PRO A 38 -14.54 0.44 7.66
CA PRO A 38 -15.62 -0.47 7.27
C PRO A 38 -15.88 -0.49 5.75
N GLU A 39 -15.49 0.57 5.06
CA GLU A 39 -15.62 0.68 3.59
C GLU A 39 -14.82 -0.41 2.85
N LEU A 40 -13.75 -0.94 3.44
CA LEU A 40 -12.96 -2.02 2.82
C LEU A 40 -13.77 -3.32 2.66
N HIS A 41 -14.74 -3.58 3.54
CA HIS A 41 -15.63 -4.73 3.42
C HIS A 41 -16.58 -4.65 2.22
N LEU A 42 -16.73 -3.46 1.62
CA LEU A 42 -17.58 -3.25 0.45
C LEU A 42 -16.83 -3.55 -0.86
N LEU A 43 -15.53 -3.75 -0.81
CA LEU A 43 -14.71 -4.06 -1.97
C LEU A 43 -14.94 -5.50 -2.44
N ASP A 44 -14.95 -5.70 -3.75
CA ASP A 44 -15.10 -7.04 -4.34
C ASP A 44 -13.76 -7.77 -4.47
N CYS A 45 -12.99 -7.79 -3.37
CA CYS A 45 -11.72 -8.51 -3.22
C CYS A 45 -11.56 -8.98 -1.79
N THR A 46 -10.58 -9.86 -1.55
CA THR A 46 -10.08 -10.19 -0.21
C THR A 46 -8.77 -9.47 0.02
N ILE A 47 -8.53 -9.06 1.26
CA ILE A 47 -7.39 -8.22 1.63
C ILE A 47 -6.68 -8.88 2.81
N ASP A 48 -5.40 -9.14 2.64
CA ASP A 48 -4.47 -9.52 3.71
C ASP A 48 -3.39 -8.45 3.84
N SER A 49 -2.70 -8.40 4.98
CA SER A 49 -1.64 -7.41 5.22
C SER A 49 -0.34 -8.04 5.72
N ILE A 50 0.77 -7.40 5.37
CA ILE A 50 2.09 -7.61 5.93
C ILE A 50 2.67 -6.25 6.28
N SER A 51 3.11 -6.09 7.52
CA SER A 51 3.76 -4.87 7.98
C SER A 51 5.27 -5.08 8.15
N PHE A 52 6.06 -4.06 7.82
CA PHE A 52 7.46 -4.03 8.20
C PHE A 52 7.57 -4.11 9.73
N LYS A 53 8.55 -4.87 10.21
CA LYS A 53 8.77 -5.03 11.65
C LYS A 53 8.98 -3.69 12.36
N THR A 54 9.59 -2.74 11.67
CA THR A 54 9.78 -1.37 12.14
C THR A 54 9.29 -0.45 11.03
N PRO A 55 8.15 0.25 11.19
CA PRO A 55 7.69 1.23 10.24
C PRO A 55 8.73 2.31 9.97
N ILE A 56 8.86 2.71 8.71
CA ILE A 56 9.93 3.60 8.25
C ILE A 56 9.32 4.97 7.93
N ASP A 57 10.02 6.01 8.36
CA ASP A 57 9.86 7.33 7.76
C ASP A 57 10.51 7.30 6.37
N SER A 58 9.75 7.62 5.33
CA SER A 58 10.22 7.50 3.94
C SER A 58 11.42 8.37 3.62
N SER A 59 11.67 9.45 4.37
CA SER A 59 12.90 10.24 4.25
C SER A 59 14.17 9.45 4.57
N ASN A 60 14.02 8.33 5.28
CA ASN A 60 15.09 7.41 5.67
C ASN A 60 15.12 6.11 4.85
N ILE A 61 14.42 6.06 3.71
CA ILE A 61 14.40 4.86 2.85
C ILE A 61 15.81 4.53 2.36
N LYS A 62 16.11 3.23 2.26
CA LYS A 62 17.41 2.70 1.82
C LYS A 62 17.18 1.60 0.80
N LEU A 63 18.21 1.26 0.04
CA LEU A 63 18.19 0.16 -0.92
C LEU A 63 17.71 -1.17 -0.28
N SER A 64 18.12 -1.44 0.98
CA SER A 64 17.68 -2.64 1.70
C SER A 64 16.16 -2.72 1.88
N HIS A 65 15.48 -1.59 2.00
CA HIS A 65 14.01 -1.56 2.13
C HIS A 65 13.33 -1.85 0.79
N TRP A 66 13.89 -1.40 -0.33
CA TRP A 66 13.39 -1.78 -1.67
C TRP A 66 13.56 -3.27 -1.92
N ILE A 67 14.71 -3.84 -1.51
CA ILE A 67 14.96 -5.28 -1.58
C ILE A 67 13.95 -6.04 -0.70
N GLU A 68 13.65 -5.55 0.50
CA GLU A 68 12.66 -6.15 1.41
C GLU A 68 11.26 -6.14 0.78
N ILE A 69 10.81 -5.01 0.20
CA ILE A 69 9.53 -4.93 -0.52
C ILE A 69 9.50 -5.95 -1.68
N ALA A 70 10.55 -5.98 -2.51
CA ALA A 70 10.65 -6.91 -3.63
C ALA A 70 10.58 -8.37 -3.17
N THR A 71 11.28 -8.71 -2.08
CA THR A 71 11.29 -10.06 -1.49
C THR A 71 9.92 -10.46 -0.96
N ILE A 72 9.19 -9.54 -0.31
CA ILE A 72 7.81 -9.79 0.14
C ILE A 72 6.91 -10.06 -1.06
N ILE A 73 7.00 -9.25 -2.11
CA ILE A 73 6.21 -9.42 -3.33
C ILE A 73 6.53 -10.78 -3.99
N GLU A 74 7.80 -11.10 -4.19
CA GLU A 74 8.24 -12.36 -4.80
C GLU A 74 7.75 -13.57 -4.00
N GLY A 75 7.95 -13.57 -2.69
CA GLY A 75 7.54 -14.67 -1.81
C GLY A 75 6.03 -14.91 -1.78
N ASN A 76 5.22 -13.90 -2.11
CA ASN A 76 3.77 -13.94 -2.09
C ASN A 76 3.15 -13.93 -3.51
N TYR A 77 3.98 -13.89 -4.55
CA TYR A 77 3.52 -13.67 -5.92
C TYR A 77 2.57 -14.75 -6.44
N ALA A 78 2.74 -16.00 -6.01
CA ALA A 78 1.87 -17.10 -6.43
C ALA A 78 0.48 -17.05 -5.77
N THR A 79 0.37 -16.47 -4.57
CA THR A 79 -0.84 -16.49 -3.74
C THR A 79 -1.78 -15.33 -4.07
N TYR A 80 -1.24 -14.11 -4.23
CA TYR A 80 -2.04 -12.91 -4.40
C TYR A 80 -2.18 -12.49 -5.86
N ASP A 81 -3.28 -11.83 -6.20
CA ASP A 81 -3.60 -11.33 -7.54
C ASP A 81 -3.07 -9.92 -7.78
N GLY A 82 -2.77 -9.18 -6.72
CA GLY A 82 -2.21 -7.83 -6.77
C GLY A 82 -1.63 -7.40 -5.43
N PHE A 83 -0.82 -6.35 -5.47
CA PHE A 83 -0.10 -5.82 -4.32
C PHE A 83 -0.34 -4.32 -4.19
N VAL A 84 -0.53 -3.85 -2.95
CA VAL A 84 -0.58 -2.42 -2.64
C VAL A 84 0.49 -2.13 -1.60
N VAL A 85 1.41 -1.21 -1.92
CA VAL A 85 2.49 -0.80 -1.03
C VAL A 85 2.13 0.55 -0.41
N LEU A 86 1.93 0.55 0.90
CA LEU A 86 1.67 1.76 1.68
C LEU A 86 2.99 2.37 2.13
N HIS A 87 3.25 3.59 1.68
CA HIS A 87 4.55 4.23 1.77
C HIS A 87 4.41 5.71 2.16
N GLY A 88 5.41 6.27 2.81
CA GLY A 88 5.46 7.70 3.07
C GLY A 88 5.65 8.51 1.77
N SER A 89 4.99 9.66 1.67
CA SER A 89 4.91 10.43 0.43
C SER A 89 6.24 11.05 -0.02
N ASP A 90 7.19 11.31 0.90
CA ASP A 90 8.45 12.05 0.58
C ASP A 90 9.29 11.39 -0.51
N THR A 91 9.36 10.05 -0.50
CA THR A 91 10.19 9.28 -1.44
C THR A 91 9.41 8.20 -2.18
N MET A 92 8.08 8.23 -2.12
CA MET A 92 7.23 7.20 -2.74
C MET A 92 7.47 7.07 -4.25
N SER A 93 7.63 8.17 -4.96
CA SER A 93 7.92 8.17 -6.39
C SER A 93 9.27 7.52 -6.72
N TYR A 94 10.28 7.73 -5.87
CA TYR A 94 11.59 7.07 -6.03
C TYR A 94 11.50 5.57 -5.79
N SER A 95 10.76 5.16 -4.74
CA SER A 95 10.55 3.76 -4.43
C SER A 95 9.76 3.04 -5.53
N ALA A 96 8.68 3.63 -6.00
CA ALA A 96 7.90 3.09 -7.11
C ALA A 96 8.75 2.96 -8.39
N SER A 97 9.54 3.98 -8.73
CA SER A 97 10.47 3.94 -9.86
C SER A 97 11.52 2.85 -9.70
N ALA A 98 12.14 2.73 -8.51
CA ALA A 98 13.13 1.68 -8.27
C ALA A 98 12.53 0.29 -8.43
N LEU A 99 11.35 0.04 -7.82
CA LEU A 99 10.68 -1.26 -7.92
C LEU A 99 10.23 -1.58 -9.35
N SER A 100 9.89 -0.57 -10.16
CA SER A 100 9.54 -0.79 -11.57
C SER A 100 10.70 -1.36 -12.41
N PHE A 101 11.96 -1.08 -12.01
CA PHE A 101 13.14 -1.69 -12.62
C PHE A 101 13.59 -2.99 -11.96
N MET A 102 13.28 -3.18 -10.68
CA MET A 102 13.66 -4.39 -9.94
C MET A 102 12.74 -5.58 -10.21
N LEU A 103 11.45 -5.32 -10.47
CA LEU A 103 10.43 -6.35 -10.67
C LEU A 103 10.22 -6.59 -12.17
N GLU A 104 10.91 -7.58 -12.70
CA GLU A 104 10.82 -7.94 -14.12
C GLU A 104 9.62 -8.82 -14.42
N ASN A 105 9.08 -8.70 -15.64
CA ASN A 105 8.02 -9.58 -16.17
C ASN A 105 6.77 -9.67 -15.30
N LEU A 106 6.35 -8.57 -14.70
CA LEU A 106 5.14 -8.53 -13.90
C LEU A 106 3.91 -8.93 -14.72
N SER A 107 3.11 -9.82 -14.16
CA SER A 107 1.77 -10.19 -14.66
C SER A 107 0.64 -9.72 -13.73
N LYS A 108 1.01 -9.07 -12.62
CA LYS A 108 0.14 -8.58 -11.55
C LYS A 108 0.52 -7.16 -11.18
N PRO A 109 -0.45 -6.33 -10.74
CA PRO A 109 -0.17 -4.94 -10.36
C PRO A 109 0.59 -4.86 -9.02
N VAL A 110 1.47 -3.86 -8.92
CA VAL A 110 2.08 -3.41 -7.68
C VAL A 110 1.80 -1.91 -7.55
N ILE A 111 0.84 -1.52 -6.74
CA ILE A 111 0.36 -0.13 -6.65
C ILE A 111 0.89 0.51 -5.37
N PHE A 112 1.72 1.53 -5.53
CA PHE A 112 2.15 2.37 -4.42
C PHE A 112 1.09 3.41 -4.09
N THR A 113 0.90 3.67 -2.80
CA THR A 113 0.07 4.78 -2.31
C THR A 113 0.49 5.20 -0.90
N GLY A 114 -0.02 6.31 -0.45
CA GLY A 114 0.23 6.88 0.86
C GLY A 114 -0.79 7.97 1.18
N SER A 115 -0.50 8.82 2.16
CA SER A 115 -1.34 9.97 2.47
C SER A 115 -0.54 11.12 3.07
N GLN A 116 -1.11 12.33 2.98
CA GLN A 116 -0.59 13.52 3.67
C GLN A 116 -1.06 13.54 5.12
N LEU A 117 -2.27 13.05 5.39
CA LEU A 117 -2.84 13.04 6.73
C LEU A 117 -3.03 11.60 7.24
N PRO A 118 -2.91 11.39 8.56
CA PRO A 118 -3.23 10.11 9.19
C PRO A 118 -4.65 9.65 8.86
N ILE A 119 -4.85 8.34 8.73
CA ILE A 119 -6.15 7.79 8.33
C ILE A 119 -7.27 8.07 9.35
N GLY A 120 -6.93 8.35 10.60
CA GLY A 120 -7.87 8.74 11.65
C GLY A 120 -8.30 10.22 11.64
N ASP A 121 -7.68 11.06 10.81
CA ASP A 121 -8.02 12.48 10.76
C ASP A 121 -9.32 12.70 9.97
N LEU A 122 -10.12 13.71 10.43
CA LEU A 122 -11.45 13.96 9.87
C LEU A 122 -11.45 14.27 8.36
N ARG A 123 -10.41 14.92 7.87
CA ARG A 123 -10.26 15.31 6.46
C ARG A 123 -9.09 14.61 5.79
N THR A 124 -8.88 13.35 6.15
CA THR A 124 -7.79 12.55 5.59
C THR A 124 -8.00 12.22 4.12
N ASP A 125 -6.94 12.28 3.35
CA ASP A 125 -6.83 11.75 1.99
C ASP A 125 -6.54 10.23 1.99
N ALA A 126 -6.18 9.66 3.14
CA ALA A 126 -5.73 8.29 3.27
C ALA A 126 -6.79 7.26 2.85
N LYS A 127 -8.06 7.47 3.21
CA LYS A 127 -9.14 6.53 2.88
C LYS A 127 -9.36 6.44 1.37
N GLU A 128 -9.44 7.57 0.70
CA GLU A 128 -9.60 7.63 -0.75
C GLU A 128 -8.41 6.96 -1.45
N ASN A 129 -7.19 7.34 -1.06
CA ASN A 129 -5.99 6.79 -1.65
C ASN A 129 -5.89 5.27 -1.45
N LEU A 130 -6.17 4.77 -0.24
CA LEU A 130 -6.14 3.34 0.06
C LEU A 130 -7.20 2.56 -0.72
N ILE A 131 -8.45 2.98 -0.65
CA ILE A 131 -9.58 2.31 -1.31
C ILE A 131 -9.35 2.23 -2.81
N THR A 132 -8.97 3.35 -3.44
CA THR A 132 -8.74 3.39 -4.88
C THR A 132 -7.51 2.58 -5.29
N ALA A 133 -6.41 2.61 -4.53
CA ALA A 133 -5.25 1.76 -4.81
C ALA A 133 -5.60 0.26 -4.77
N ILE A 134 -6.42 -0.17 -3.80
CA ILE A 134 -6.90 -1.56 -3.73
C ILE A 134 -7.80 -1.90 -4.93
N GLN A 135 -8.72 -1.00 -5.29
CA GLN A 135 -9.58 -1.20 -6.46
C GLN A 135 -8.77 -1.34 -7.75
N ILE A 136 -7.75 -0.49 -7.94
CA ILE A 136 -6.82 -0.56 -9.08
C ILE A 136 -6.08 -1.90 -9.09
N ALA A 137 -5.56 -2.33 -7.94
CA ALA A 137 -4.87 -3.61 -7.82
C ALA A 137 -5.79 -4.83 -8.05
N ALA A 138 -7.08 -4.69 -7.76
CA ALA A 138 -8.08 -5.74 -7.96
C ALA A 138 -8.69 -5.77 -9.37
N LEU A 139 -8.36 -4.79 -10.25
CA LEU A 139 -8.92 -4.73 -11.60
C LEU A 139 -8.51 -5.93 -12.44
N GLN A 140 -9.51 -6.72 -12.84
CA GLN A 140 -9.31 -7.91 -13.67
C GLN A 140 -10.27 -7.95 -14.86
N ASN A 141 -9.82 -8.56 -15.94
CA ASN A 141 -10.67 -8.99 -17.05
C ASN A 141 -10.44 -10.48 -17.29
N ASN A 142 -11.50 -11.29 -17.21
CA ASN A 142 -11.41 -12.75 -17.35
C ASN A 142 -10.33 -13.37 -16.42
N LYS A 143 -10.30 -12.97 -15.15
CA LYS A 143 -9.34 -13.40 -14.12
C LYS A 143 -7.87 -13.05 -14.43
N LYS A 144 -7.64 -12.10 -15.31
CA LYS A 144 -6.29 -11.57 -15.59
C LYS A 144 -6.23 -10.12 -15.17
N ALA A 145 -5.17 -9.75 -14.47
CA ALA A 145 -4.94 -8.37 -14.09
C ALA A 145 -4.93 -7.45 -15.32
N LEU A 146 -5.59 -6.31 -15.22
CA LEU A 146 -5.57 -5.28 -16.26
C LEU A 146 -4.25 -4.50 -16.23
N ILE A 147 -3.75 -4.22 -15.04
CA ILE A 147 -2.46 -3.55 -14.83
C ILE A 147 -1.43 -4.62 -14.50
N LYS A 148 -0.28 -4.59 -15.18
CA LYS A 148 0.78 -5.59 -15.06
C LYS A 148 2.14 -4.95 -14.87
N GLU A 149 2.14 -3.92 -14.06
CA GLU A 149 3.30 -3.07 -13.83
C GLU A 149 3.26 -2.46 -12.43
N VAL A 150 4.33 -1.78 -12.06
CA VAL A 150 4.36 -0.92 -10.88
C VAL A 150 3.70 0.39 -11.24
N GLY A 151 2.71 0.81 -10.46
CA GLY A 151 2.06 2.11 -10.56
C GLY A 151 2.06 2.83 -9.23
N LEU A 152 1.79 4.12 -9.25
CA LEU A 152 1.63 4.96 -8.08
C LEU A 152 0.29 5.69 -8.17
N TYR A 153 -0.59 5.45 -7.20
CA TYR A 153 -1.85 6.18 -7.10
C TYR A 153 -1.77 7.22 -5.99
N PHE A 154 -2.00 8.48 -6.34
CA PHE A 154 -2.01 9.58 -5.39
C PHE A 154 -2.78 10.78 -5.96
N GLU A 155 -3.55 11.48 -5.11
CA GLU A 155 -4.31 12.68 -5.50
C GLU A 155 -5.13 12.48 -6.78
N TYR A 156 -5.95 11.43 -6.82
CA TYR A 156 -6.86 11.09 -7.92
C TYR A 156 -6.19 10.78 -9.26
N LYS A 157 -4.91 10.42 -9.26
CA LYS A 157 -4.16 10.05 -10.47
C LYS A 157 -3.37 8.76 -10.26
N LEU A 158 -3.35 7.94 -11.31
CA LEU A 158 -2.46 6.80 -11.45
C LEU A 158 -1.29 7.19 -12.36
N TYR A 159 -0.10 7.04 -11.85
CA TYR A 159 1.15 7.31 -12.56
C TYR A 159 1.86 6.00 -12.87
#